data_fa24c53a1de125e2f5fa157e9bf02709
#
_entry.id   fa24c53a1de125e2f5fa157e9bf02709
#
_cell.length_a   1.000
_cell.length_b   1.000
_cell.length_c   1.000
_cell.angle_alpha   90.00
_cell.angle_beta   90.00
_cell.angle_gamma   90.00
#
_symmetry.space_group_name_H-M   'P 1'
#
loop_
_entity.id
_entity.type
_entity.pdbx_description
1 polymer ?
#
loop_
_entity_poly.entity_id
_entity_poly.type
_entity_poly.pdbx_seq_one_letter_code
_entity_poly.pdbx_strand_id
1 'polypeptide(L)'
;MCVSPGGGIEMKDEMLKSRFGIEIEMTGITRSHAAEVVARTIGGTVEHRPYDGYDKRFIQLEDGRKWTVMSDSSIIARRTLDNGTRVDASSEYRVELVSPILTYEEDFEMLQSIVRALREAGAYANQRLQCGIHIHLDGEPHNAKTIKNFINIIASKNDLLYKSLQITPERMRWCKKMDDSLVEKIKRRRPKTEEQIKKIWYEGYWGDTNEHYHDSRYHFLNLHSYFTGNHTVELRGFNSELHAGKIRAYIILALALNYQALTQSGASSRKPQTENEKFAMRTYLTRLGLNGDDYKSCRMHLCKHLNGTGAWRFGYPPKKKAIA
;
A
#
# COMPACT_ATOMS: atom_id res chain seq x y z
N MET A 1 -26.27 -9.77 14.51
CA MET A 1 -25.72 -11.11 14.41
C MET A 1 -24.44 -11.13 15.22
N CYS A 2 -24.41 -11.91 16.30
CA CYS A 2 -23.22 -12.11 17.14
C CYS A 2 -22.20 -12.93 16.33
N VAL A 3 -21.01 -12.39 16.14
CA VAL A 3 -19.87 -13.11 15.57
C VAL A 3 -19.40 -14.09 16.64
N SER A 4 -19.39 -15.38 16.31
CA SER A 4 -18.88 -16.43 17.19
C SER A 4 -17.40 -16.21 17.52
N PRO A 5 -16.89 -16.52 18.71
CA PRO A 5 -15.49 -16.29 19.10
C PRO A 5 -14.45 -17.01 18.24
N GLY A 6 -14.82 -18.10 17.55
CA GLY A 6 -13.93 -18.84 16.64
C GLY A 6 -13.70 -18.18 15.28
N GLY A 7 -14.66 -17.39 14.75
CA GLY A 7 -14.53 -16.80 13.42
C GLY A 7 -13.49 -15.69 13.31
N GLY A 8 -13.02 -15.13 14.42
CA GLY A 8 -12.01 -14.06 14.43
C GLY A 8 -10.58 -14.57 14.25
N ILE A 9 -10.25 -15.76 14.72
CA ILE A 9 -8.91 -16.36 14.58
C ILE A 9 -8.75 -16.87 13.15
N GLU A 10 -9.73 -17.62 12.64
CA GLU A 10 -9.74 -18.16 11.28
C GLU A 10 -9.63 -17.05 10.21
N MET A 11 -10.38 -15.95 10.38
CA MET A 11 -10.32 -14.77 9.52
C MET A 11 -8.93 -14.10 9.51
N LYS A 12 -8.25 -14.06 10.66
CA LYS A 12 -6.91 -13.48 10.79
C LYS A 12 -5.87 -14.31 10.01
N ASP A 13 -5.92 -15.61 10.15
CA ASP A 13 -4.96 -16.53 9.52
C ASP A 13 -5.10 -16.52 8.00
N GLU A 14 -6.31 -16.56 7.45
CA GLU A 14 -6.54 -16.47 6.00
C GLU A 14 -6.06 -15.13 5.40
N MET A 15 -6.30 -14.02 6.09
CA MET A 15 -5.82 -12.71 5.66
C MET A 15 -4.29 -12.66 5.56
N LEU A 16 -3.58 -13.20 6.54
CA LEU A 16 -2.11 -13.16 6.62
C LEU A 16 -1.42 -14.13 5.66
N LYS A 17 -2.12 -15.15 5.19
CA LYS A 17 -1.66 -16.08 4.14
C LYS A 17 -1.88 -15.56 2.72
N SER A 18 -2.59 -14.45 2.56
CA SER A 18 -2.80 -13.84 1.24
C SER A 18 -1.47 -13.44 0.63
N ARG A 19 -1.29 -13.77 -0.66
CA ARG A 19 -0.09 -13.43 -1.43
C ARG A 19 -0.08 -11.94 -1.75
N PHE A 20 1.10 -11.33 -1.66
CA PHE A 20 1.32 -9.94 -2.05
C PHE A 20 2.72 -9.73 -2.62
N GLY A 21 2.91 -8.63 -3.33
CA GLY A 21 4.21 -8.07 -3.69
C GLY A 21 4.33 -6.65 -3.17
N ILE A 22 5.55 -6.15 -3.03
CA ILE A 22 5.79 -4.78 -2.59
C ILE A 22 6.90 -4.13 -3.40
N GLU A 23 6.67 -2.88 -3.82
CA GLU A 23 7.66 -1.98 -4.39
C GLU A 23 7.95 -0.88 -3.40
N ILE A 24 9.24 -0.59 -3.15
CA ILE A 24 9.68 0.43 -2.18
C ILE A 24 10.65 1.36 -2.89
N GLU A 25 10.20 2.58 -3.15
CA GLU A 25 11.00 3.63 -3.77
C GLU A 25 11.84 4.37 -2.72
N MET A 26 13.11 4.64 -3.03
CA MET A 26 14.05 5.28 -2.12
C MET A 26 15.18 6.00 -2.86
N THR A 27 15.96 6.76 -2.12
CA THR A 27 17.18 7.42 -2.55
C THR A 27 18.24 7.39 -1.42
N GLY A 28 19.34 8.12 -1.55
CA GLY A 28 20.41 8.15 -0.55
C GLY A 28 21.43 7.03 -0.66
N ILE A 29 21.12 6.02 -1.44
CA ILE A 29 21.98 4.86 -1.75
C ILE A 29 21.96 4.63 -3.27
N THR A 30 23.03 4.09 -3.85
CA THR A 30 23.03 3.69 -5.26
C THR A 30 22.35 2.34 -5.46
N ARG A 31 21.84 2.07 -6.67
CA ARG A 31 21.26 0.76 -6.99
C ARG A 31 22.22 -0.40 -6.77
N SER A 32 23.53 -0.21 -7.10
CA SER A 32 24.54 -1.25 -6.84
C SER A 32 24.65 -1.57 -5.36
N HIS A 33 24.85 -0.55 -4.55
CA HIS A 33 25.00 -0.72 -3.10
C HIS A 33 23.70 -1.26 -2.46
N ALA A 34 22.53 -0.80 -2.90
CA ALA A 34 21.25 -1.34 -2.44
C ALA A 34 21.12 -2.85 -2.72
N ALA A 35 21.47 -3.29 -3.93
CA ALA A 35 21.44 -4.71 -4.30
C ALA A 35 22.40 -5.55 -3.45
N GLU A 36 23.62 -5.05 -3.21
CA GLU A 36 24.62 -5.72 -2.35
C GLU A 36 24.15 -5.81 -0.88
N VAL A 37 23.52 -4.74 -0.36
CA VAL A 37 22.95 -4.73 1.00
C VAL A 37 21.84 -5.76 1.11
N VAL A 38 20.90 -5.81 0.15
CA VAL A 38 19.84 -6.80 0.15
C VAL A 38 20.43 -8.21 0.07
N ALA A 39 21.33 -8.48 -0.88
CA ALA A 39 21.93 -9.80 -1.05
C ALA A 39 22.64 -10.29 0.23
N ARG A 40 23.41 -9.44 0.90
CA ARG A 40 24.06 -9.78 2.18
C ARG A 40 23.05 -10.04 3.30
N THR A 41 21.93 -9.33 3.30
CA THR A 41 20.92 -9.45 4.35
C THR A 41 20.16 -10.77 4.28
N ILE A 42 19.89 -11.26 3.07
CA ILE A 42 19.02 -12.43 2.86
C ILE A 42 19.71 -13.63 2.20
N GLY A 43 21.03 -13.55 1.97
CA GLY A 43 21.84 -14.67 1.44
C GLY A 43 21.67 -14.89 -0.06
N GLY A 44 21.50 -13.83 -0.86
CA GLY A 44 21.33 -13.93 -2.31
C GLY A 44 22.59 -13.61 -3.11
N THR A 45 22.55 -13.91 -4.42
CA THR A 45 23.58 -13.51 -5.39
C THR A 45 23.05 -12.42 -6.31
N VAL A 46 23.90 -11.44 -6.65
CA VAL A 46 23.50 -10.29 -7.50
C VAL A 46 23.86 -10.55 -8.96
N GLU A 47 22.87 -10.46 -9.84
CA GLU A 47 23.03 -10.45 -11.30
C GLU A 47 22.66 -9.04 -11.82
N HIS A 48 23.57 -8.39 -12.55
CA HIS A 48 23.34 -7.07 -13.12
C HIS A 48 22.95 -7.14 -14.59
N ARG A 49 21.86 -6.44 -14.97
CA ARG A 49 21.39 -6.28 -16.38
C ARG A 49 21.27 -4.80 -16.74
N PRO A 50 22.34 -4.17 -17.24
CA PRO A 50 22.40 -2.71 -17.44
C PRO A 50 21.63 -2.23 -18.67
N TYR A 51 21.31 -3.09 -19.62
CA TYR A 51 20.80 -2.70 -20.95
C TYR A 51 19.27 -2.84 -21.10
N ASP A 52 18.54 -3.04 -20.03
CA ASP A 52 17.07 -3.21 -20.09
C ASP A 52 16.27 -1.90 -19.92
N GLY A 53 16.94 -0.75 -19.93
CA GLY A 53 16.36 0.58 -19.73
C GLY A 53 16.07 0.95 -18.26
N TYR A 54 16.11 -0.01 -17.34
CA TYR A 54 15.85 0.19 -15.91
C TYR A 54 17.09 -0.07 -15.04
N ASP A 55 18.22 -0.46 -15.64
CA ASP A 55 19.47 -0.80 -14.95
C ASP A 55 19.23 -1.78 -13.79
N LYS A 56 18.58 -2.92 -14.11
CA LYS A 56 18.13 -3.91 -13.12
C LYS A 56 19.27 -4.70 -12.51
N ARG A 57 19.15 -4.92 -11.21
CA ARG A 57 19.96 -5.87 -10.43
C ARG A 57 19.03 -6.86 -9.79
N PHE A 58 19.20 -8.12 -10.15
CA PHE A 58 18.45 -9.22 -9.59
C PHE A 58 19.21 -9.83 -8.43
N ILE A 59 18.55 -10.01 -7.30
CA ILE A 59 19.10 -10.74 -6.16
C ILE A 59 18.39 -12.11 -6.16
N GLN A 60 19.14 -13.12 -6.62
CA GLN A 60 18.65 -14.48 -6.75
C GLN A 60 18.85 -15.22 -5.43
N LEU A 61 17.76 -15.81 -4.90
CA LEU A 61 17.77 -16.65 -3.70
C LEU A 61 17.91 -18.12 -4.06
N GLU A 62 18.35 -18.95 -3.11
CA GLU A 62 18.48 -20.41 -3.28
C GLU A 62 17.13 -21.09 -3.51
N ASP A 63 16.03 -20.55 -2.95
CA ASP A 63 14.67 -21.05 -3.14
C ASP A 63 14.05 -20.72 -4.51
N GLY A 64 14.81 -20.06 -5.39
CA GLY A 64 14.40 -19.67 -6.73
C GLY A 64 13.68 -18.32 -6.78
N ARG A 65 13.33 -17.71 -5.66
CA ARG A 65 12.75 -16.35 -5.61
C ARG A 65 13.78 -15.29 -5.96
N LYS A 66 13.29 -14.17 -6.48
CA LYS A 66 14.15 -13.12 -6.99
C LYS A 66 13.63 -11.74 -6.54
N TRP A 67 14.45 -11.01 -5.81
CA TRP A 67 14.27 -9.58 -5.59
C TRP A 67 14.87 -8.79 -6.74
N THR A 68 14.34 -7.60 -7.00
CA THR A 68 14.86 -6.72 -8.05
C THR A 68 15.12 -5.34 -7.48
N VAL A 69 16.29 -4.78 -7.77
CA VAL A 69 16.60 -3.36 -7.57
C VAL A 69 16.70 -2.72 -8.94
N MET A 70 15.91 -1.67 -9.17
CA MET A 70 15.82 -1.03 -10.47
C MET A 70 15.67 0.49 -10.36
N SER A 71 15.74 1.20 -11.50
CA SER A 71 15.54 2.63 -11.58
C SER A 71 14.05 2.95 -11.76
N ASP A 72 13.51 3.88 -10.95
CA ASP A 72 12.28 4.59 -11.26
C ASP A 72 12.58 6.06 -11.55
N SER A 73 12.15 6.54 -12.72
CA SER A 73 12.43 7.91 -13.19
C SER A 73 11.68 8.99 -12.41
N SER A 74 10.62 8.66 -11.70
CA SER A 74 9.83 9.58 -10.90
C SER A 74 10.56 10.05 -9.65
N ILE A 75 11.51 9.24 -9.13
CA ILE A 75 12.26 9.52 -7.91
C ILE A 75 13.20 10.71 -8.10
N ILE A 76 13.14 11.66 -7.18
CA ILE A 76 14.10 12.77 -7.10
C ILE A 76 15.35 12.25 -6.39
N ALA A 77 16.43 12.05 -7.18
CA ALA A 77 17.68 11.49 -6.68
C ALA A 77 18.40 12.44 -5.74
N ARG A 78 18.79 11.95 -4.57
CA ARG A 78 19.54 12.66 -3.56
C ARG A 78 20.62 11.76 -2.96
N ARG A 79 21.71 12.38 -2.47
CA ARG A 79 22.73 11.70 -1.64
C ARG A 79 23.04 12.51 -0.40
N THR A 80 23.54 11.86 0.61
CA THR A 80 24.03 12.50 1.84
C THR A 80 25.56 12.61 1.77
N LEU A 81 26.09 13.80 1.99
CA LEU A 81 27.54 14.05 2.12
C LEU A 81 28.02 13.66 3.53
N ASP A 82 29.32 13.54 3.72
CA ASP A 82 29.93 13.16 5.01
C ASP A 82 29.56 14.11 6.16
N ASN A 83 29.29 15.37 5.84
CA ASN A 83 28.82 16.36 6.81
C ASN A 83 27.31 16.27 7.12
N GLY A 84 26.60 15.27 6.59
CA GLY A 84 25.17 15.07 6.79
C GLY A 84 24.26 15.89 5.84
N THR A 85 24.81 16.75 4.99
CA THR A 85 24.04 17.56 4.04
C THR A 85 23.50 16.72 2.89
N ARG A 86 22.22 16.88 2.57
CA ARG A 86 21.57 16.21 1.42
C ARG A 86 21.64 17.10 0.18
N VAL A 87 22.23 16.56 -0.89
CA VAL A 87 22.43 17.24 -2.17
C VAL A 87 21.80 16.45 -3.33
N ASP A 88 21.67 17.10 -4.49
CA ASP A 88 21.27 16.42 -5.73
C ASP A 88 22.25 15.31 -6.08
N ALA A 89 21.76 14.26 -6.71
CA ALA A 89 22.55 13.10 -7.08
C ALA A 89 22.22 12.64 -8.51
N SER A 90 23.12 11.81 -9.07
CA SER A 90 22.89 11.16 -10.37
C SER A 90 21.73 10.18 -10.33
N SER A 91 21.28 9.73 -11.50
CA SER A 91 20.19 8.77 -11.62
C SER A 91 20.46 7.41 -10.95
N GLU A 92 21.69 7.08 -10.62
CA GLU A 92 22.06 5.87 -9.86
C GLU A 92 21.39 5.80 -8.47
N TYR A 93 21.06 6.98 -7.90
CA TYR A 93 20.37 7.13 -6.62
C TYR A 93 18.83 7.09 -6.73
N ARG A 94 18.29 6.82 -7.91
CA ARG A 94 16.90 6.47 -8.10
C ARG A 94 16.75 4.97 -7.89
N VAL A 95 16.22 4.57 -6.76
CA VAL A 95 16.20 3.17 -6.35
C VAL A 95 14.78 2.73 -6.05
N GLU A 96 14.34 1.70 -6.75
CA GLU A 96 13.13 0.95 -6.46
C GLU A 96 13.50 -0.50 -6.13
N LEU A 97 13.07 -0.96 -4.96
CA LEU A 97 13.19 -2.37 -4.55
C LEU A 97 11.87 -3.06 -4.81
N VAL A 98 11.88 -4.09 -5.65
CA VAL A 98 10.71 -4.91 -6.00
C VAL A 98 10.87 -6.30 -5.40
N SER A 99 9.89 -6.74 -4.63
CA SER A 99 9.89 -8.07 -4.03
C SER A 99 9.45 -9.16 -5.01
N PRO A 100 9.79 -10.43 -4.76
CA PRO A 100 9.02 -11.56 -5.28
C PRO A 100 7.61 -11.59 -4.66
N ILE A 101 6.83 -12.60 -4.99
CA ILE A 101 5.57 -12.89 -4.28
C ILE A 101 5.91 -13.32 -2.85
N LEU A 102 5.27 -12.66 -1.89
CA LEU A 102 5.46 -12.85 -0.45
C LEU A 102 4.14 -13.25 0.22
N THR A 103 4.25 -13.89 1.39
CA THR A 103 3.19 -13.97 2.39
C THR A 103 3.61 -13.26 3.68
N TYR A 104 2.64 -12.78 4.44
CA TYR A 104 2.97 -12.05 5.65
C TYR A 104 3.61 -12.96 6.72
N GLU A 105 3.10 -14.18 6.88
CA GLU A 105 3.56 -15.10 7.93
C GLU A 105 5.00 -15.57 7.70
N GLU A 106 5.36 -15.86 6.46
CA GLU A 106 6.66 -16.47 6.13
C GLU A 106 7.75 -15.42 5.87
N ASP A 107 7.39 -14.28 5.26
CA ASP A 107 8.38 -13.39 4.66
C ASP A 107 8.52 -12.04 5.36
N PHE A 108 7.63 -11.70 6.30
CA PHE A 108 7.62 -10.35 6.84
C PHE A 108 8.88 -10.01 7.65
N GLU A 109 9.45 -10.94 8.38
CA GLU A 109 10.69 -10.73 9.14
C GLU A 109 11.88 -10.48 8.23
N MET A 110 11.96 -11.22 7.11
CA MET A 110 12.96 -11.01 6.06
C MET A 110 12.81 -9.60 5.46
N LEU A 111 11.61 -9.20 5.07
CA LEU A 111 11.35 -7.86 4.55
C LEU A 111 11.73 -6.76 5.55
N GLN A 112 11.42 -6.94 6.84
CA GLN A 112 11.83 -5.99 7.89
C GLN A 112 13.34 -5.86 8.00
N SER A 113 14.05 -6.97 7.89
CA SER A 113 15.52 -7.00 7.95
C SER A 113 16.14 -6.26 6.77
N ILE A 114 15.60 -6.47 5.55
CA ILE A 114 16.00 -5.71 4.35
C ILE A 114 15.79 -4.20 4.56
N VAL A 115 14.62 -3.79 5.01
CA VAL A 115 14.29 -2.37 5.21
C VAL A 115 15.21 -1.71 6.24
N ARG A 116 15.55 -2.40 7.34
CA ARG A 116 16.47 -1.90 8.33
C ARG A 116 17.88 -1.77 7.77
N ALA A 117 18.37 -2.79 7.07
CA ALA A 117 19.71 -2.81 6.48
C ALA A 117 19.87 -1.69 5.42
N LEU A 118 18.90 -1.48 4.55
CA LEU A 118 18.92 -0.39 3.58
C LEU A 118 18.96 0.99 4.25
N ARG A 119 18.17 1.20 5.30
CA ARG A 119 18.19 2.44 6.07
C ARG A 119 19.54 2.67 6.75
N GLU A 120 20.13 1.64 7.34
CA GLU A 120 21.44 1.69 7.99
C GLU A 120 22.56 1.94 6.97
N ALA A 121 22.41 1.47 5.73
CA ALA A 121 23.31 1.77 4.62
C ALA A 121 23.13 3.18 4.00
N GLY A 122 22.26 4.03 4.60
CA GLY A 122 22.09 5.42 4.19
C GLY A 122 20.90 5.67 3.24
N ALA A 123 20.12 4.64 2.89
CA ALA A 123 18.90 4.83 2.13
C ALA A 123 17.85 5.63 2.92
N TYR A 124 17.14 6.51 2.24
CA TYR A 124 16.00 7.23 2.81
C TYR A 124 14.96 7.52 1.75
N ALA A 125 13.75 7.81 2.20
CA ALA A 125 12.64 8.18 1.36
C ALA A 125 11.78 9.24 2.05
N ASN A 126 11.12 10.09 1.29
CA ASN A 126 10.06 10.95 1.78
C ASN A 126 9.16 11.41 0.62
N GLN A 127 8.01 11.98 0.96
CA GLN A 127 6.99 12.42 0.01
C GLN A 127 7.50 13.48 -0.98
N ARG A 128 8.37 14.41 -0.53
CA ARG A 128 8.92 15.51 -1.35
C ARG A 128 9.86 14.98 -2.44
N LEU A 129 10.41 13.79 -2.25
CA LEU A 129 11.26 13.10 -3.22
C LEU A 129 10.44 12.20 -4.16
N GLN A 130 9.12 12.28 -4.08
CA GLN A 130 8.14 11.53 -4.87
C GLN A 130 8.20 10.02 -4.68
N CYS A 131 8.88 9.55 -3.64
CA CYS A 131 8.96 8.14 -3.32
C CYS A 131 7.64 7.62 -2.77
N GLY A 132 7.18 6.50 -3.31
CA GLY A 132 5.99 5.75 -2.88
C GLY A 132 6.31 4.33 -2.46
N ILE A 133 5.31 3.69 -1.89
CA ILE A 133 5.25 2.24 -1.72
C ILE A 133 4.01 1.76 -2.46
N HIS A 134 4.18 0.72 -3.28
CA HIS A 134 3.09 0.06 -3.98
C HIS A 134 2.95 -1.36 -3.43
N ILE A 135 1.72 -1.78 -3.15
CA ILE A 135 1.43 -3.12 -2.66
C ILE A 135 0.51 -3.79 -3.66
N HIS A 136 1.01 -4.85 -4.27
CA HIS A 136 0.33 -5.69 -5.23
C HIS A 136 -0.31 -6.87 -4.51
N LEU A 137 -1.61 -6.98 -4.62
CA LEU A 137 -2.41 -8.05 -4.02
C LEU A 137 -2.78 -9.05 -5.11
N ASP A 138 -2.82 -10.34 -4.77
CA ASP A 138 -3.18 -11.38 -5.69
C ASP A 138 -4.57 -11.14 -6.30
N GLY A 139 -4.65 -11.09 -7.61
CA GLY A 139 -5.89 -10.87 -8.36
C GLY A 139 -6.71 -12.14 -8.58
N GLU A 140 -6.09 -13.32 -8.54
CA GLU A 140 -6.73 -14.61 -8.84
C GLU A 140 -8.01 -14.89 -8.02
N PRO A 141 -8.09 -14.57 -6.71
CA PRO A 141 -9.30 -14.79 -5.94
C PRO A 141 -10.43 -13.81 -6.26
N HIS A 142 -10.15 -12.75 -7.01
CA HIS A 142 -11.14 -11.72 -7.30
C HIS A 142 -12.06 -12.10 -8.48
N ASN A 143 -13.23 -11.47 -8.49
CA ASN A 143 -14.23 -11.53 -9.53
C ASN A 143 -15.02 -10.20 -9.59
N ALA A 144 -15.95 -10.08 -10.50
CA ALA A 144 -16.75 -8.87 -10.67
C ALA A 144 -17.42 -8.36 -9.37
N LYS A 145 -17.85 -9.26 -8.48
CA LYS A 145 -18.47 -8.88 -7.19
C LYS A 145 -17.41 -8.30 -6.24
N THR A 146 -16.30 -8.97 -6.07
CA THR A 146 -15.26 -8.58 -5.12
C THR A 146 -14.49 -7.34 -5.57
N ILE A 147 -14.27 -7.14 -6.87
CA ILE A 147 -13.73 -5.90 -7.43
C ILE A 147 -14.68 -4.72 -7.19
N LYS A 148 -15.98 -4.88 -7.38
CA LYS A 148 -16.97 -3.84 -7.01
C LYS A 148 -16.94 -3.52 -5.52
N ASN A 149 -16.80 -4.54 -4.67
CA ASN A 149 -16.64 -4.34 -3.24
C ASN A 149 -15.39 -3.50 -2.96
N PHE A 150 -14.25 -3.83 -3.58
CA PHE A 150 -13.00 -3.11 -3.38
C PHE A 150 -13.13 -1.63 -3.78
N ILE A 151 -13.66 -1.35 -4.97
CA ILE A 151 -13.94 0.02 -5.43
C ILE A 151 -14.80 0.78 -4.40
N ASN A 152 -15.90 0.18 -3.94
CA ASN A 152 -16.80 0.81 -2.98
C ASN A 152 -16.17 1.01 -1.60
N ILE A 153 -15.37 0.06 -1.12
CA ILE A 153 -14.63 0.16 0.15
C ILE A 153 -13.68 1.36 0.08
N ILE A 154 -12.83 1.43 -0.95
CA ILE A 154 -11.87 2.52 -1.10
C ILE A 154 -12.60 3.86 -1.26
N ALA A 155 -13.61 3.96 -2.11
CA ALA A 155 -14.40 5.18 -2.30
C ALA A 155 -15.03 5.67 -0.99
N SER A 156 -15.60 4.76 -0.19
CA SER A 156 -16.20 5.11 1.11
C SER A 156 -15.18 5.59 2.14
N LYS A 157 -13.90 5.26 1.99
CA LYS A 157 -12.81 5.58 2.93
C LYS A 157 -11.79 6.57 2.37
N ASN A 158 -11.97 7.04 1.12
CA ASN A 158 -11.01 7.94 0.46
C ASN A 158 -10.43 9.01 1.41
N ASP A 159 -11.28 9.85 2.01
CA ASP A 159 -10.83 10.98 2.81
C ASP A 159 -10.11 10.53 4.08
N LEU A 160 -10.62 9.50 4.74
CA LEU A 160 -10.04 8.96 5.96
C LEU A 160 -8.68 8.31 5.71
N LEU A 161 -8.54 7.54 4.62
CA LEU A 161 -7.28 6.91 4.23
C LEU A 161 -6.23 7.96 3.85
N TYR A 162 -6.60 8.97 3.05
CA TYR A 162 -5.67 10.03 2.64
C TYR A 162 -5.12 10.83 3.82
N LYS A 163 -5.97 11.15 4.79
CA LYS A 163 -5.53 11.81 6.03
C LYS A 163 -4.67 10.90 6.90
N SER A 164 -5.09 9.66 7.10
CA SER A 164 -4.37 8.64 7.89
C SER A 164 -2.96 8.40 7.35
N LEU A 165 -2.82 8.25 6.03
CA LEU A 165 -1.58 7.98 5.33
C LEU A 165 -0.79 9.25 5.00
N GLN A 166 -1.35 10.44 5.30
CA GLN A 166 -0.74 11.75 4.99
C GLN A 166 -0.36 11.90 3.52
N ILE A 167 -1.24 11.49 2.61
CA ILE A 167 -1.01 11.64 1.18
C ILE A 167 -1.08 13.12 0.82
N THR A 168 0.04 13.67 0.33
CA THR A 168 0.14 15.10 -0.04
C THR A 168 -0.44 15.37 -1.42
N PRO A 169 -0.78 16.64 -1.74
CA PRO A 169 -1.23 17.03 -3.08
C PRO A 169 -0.25 16.61 -4.20
N GLU A 170 1.05 16.71 -3.95
CA GLU A 170 2.10 16.33 -4.92
C GLU A 170 2.04 14.84 -5.26
N ARG A 171 1.73 14.00 -4.26
CA ARG A 171 1.56 12.56 -4.45
C ARG A 171 0.24 12.21 -5.13
N MET A 172 -0.79 13.05 -5.04
CA MET A 172 -2.10 12.75 -5.63
C MET A 172 -2.06 12.58 -7.15
N ARG A 173 -1.06 13.11 -7.86
CA ARG A 173 -0.91 12.85 -9.30
C ARG A 173 -0.63 11.37 -9.61
N TRP A 174 0.01 10.65 -8.69
CA TRP A 174 0.37 9.24 -8.83
C TRP A 174 -0.62 8.28 -8.15
N CYS A 175 -1.46 8.79 -7.26
CA CYS A 175 -2.44 8.01 -6.50
C CYS A 175 -3.71 8.83 -6.23
N LYS A 176 -4.42 9.21 -7.30
CA LYS A 176 -5.70 9.94 -7.22
C LYS A 176 -6.72 9.17 -6.38
N LYS A 177 -7.60 9.90 -5.71
CA LYS A 177 -8.77 9.30 -5.06
C LYS A 177 -9.62 8.53 -6.07
N MET A 178 -10.35 7.53 -5.58
CA MET A 178 -11.38 6.88 -6.39
C MET A 178 -12.38 7.93 -6.88
N ASP A 179 -12.63 7.94 -8.18
CA ASP A 179 -13.50 8.90 -8.83
C ASP A 179 -14.96 8.64 -8.47
N ASP A 180 -15.67 9.67 -7.99
CA ASP A 180 -17.07 9.57 -7.65
C ASP A 180 -17.94 9.25 -8.91
N SER A 181 -17.53 9.70 -10.13
CA SER A 181 -18.21 9.36 -11.38
C SER A 181 -18.10 7.88 -11.74
N LEU A 182 -16.94 7.27 -11.52
CA LEU A 182 -16.74 5.82 -11.68
C LEU A 182 -17.68 5.04 -10.76
N VAL A 183 -17.73 5.45 -9.48
CA VAL A 183 -18.57 4.82 -8.46
C VAL A 183 -20.06 4.90 -8.84
N GLU A 184 -20.53 6.05 -9.29
CA GLU A 184 -21.92 6.24 -9.74
C GLU A 184 -22.24 5.44 -11.01
N LYS A 185 -21.29 5.32 -11.95
CA LYS A 185 -21.48 4.45 -13.13
C LYS A 185 -21.63 2.98 -12.73
N ILE A 186 -20.78 2.49 -11.81
CA ILE A 186 -20.85 1.12 -11.29
C ILE A 186 -22.20 0.88 -10.58
N LYS A 187 -22.63 1.81 -9.73
CA LYS A 187 -23.90 1.73 -9.01
C LYS A 187 -25.10 1.71 -9.95
N ARG A 188 -25.10 2.56 -10.98
CA ARG A 188 -26.19 2.67 -11.96
C ARG A 188 -26.24 1.47 -12.90
N ARG A 189 -25.08 1.06 -13.46
CA ARG A 189 -25.01 0.00 -14.49
C ARG A 189 -25.00 -1.40 -13.91
N ARG A 190 -24.63 -1.56 -12.62
CA ARG A 190 -24.60 -2.84 -11.88
C ARG A 190 -23.86 -3.95 -12.63
N PRO A 191 -22.59 -3.74 -13.04
CA PRO A 191 -21.85 -4.72 -13.84
C PRO A 191 -21.80 -6.07 -13.12
N LYS A 192 -21.96 -7.16 -13.90
CA LYS A 192 -21.96 -8.53 -13.38
C LYS A 192 -20.71 -9.32 -13.80
N THR A 193 -19.96 -8.82 -14.77
CA THR A 193 -18.75 -9.45 -15.28
C THR A 193 -17.56 -8.48 -15.15
N GLU A 194 -16.37 -9.02 -15.10
CA GLU A 194 -15.12 -8.25 -15.04
C GLU A 194 -14.93 -7.40 -16.28
N GLU A 195 -15.32 -7.93 -17.46
CA GLU A 195 -15.25 -7.18 -18.70
C GLU A 195 -16.16 -5.93 -18.68
N GLN A 196 -17.32 -6.01 -18.03
CA GLN A 196 -18.20 -4.85 -17.85
C GLN A 196 -17.57 -3.81 -16.91
N ILE A 197 -16.84 -4.26 -15.86
CA ILE A 197 -16.12 -3.35 -14.96
C ILE A 197 -14.94 -2.74 -15.69
N LYS A 198 -14.17 -3.52 -16.45
CA LYS A 198 -13.05 -3.07 -17.28
C LYS A 198 -13.49 -1.93 -18.22
N LYS A 199 -14.60 -2.10 -18.93
CA LYS A 199 -15.15 -1.06 -19.79
C LYS A 199 -15.49 0.23 -19.03
N ILE A 200 -16.08 0.11 -17.85
CA ILE A 200 -16.41 1.28 -17.01
C ILE A 200 -15.14 1.92 -16.46
N TRP A 201 -14.12 1.13 -16.10
CA TRP A 201 -12.84 1.61 -15.58
C TRP A 201 -12.10 2.50 -16.56
N TYR A 202 -12.04 2.10 -17.83
CA TYR A 202 -11.34 2.85 -18.87
C TYR A 202 -12.17 3.98 -19.50
N GLU A 203 -13.43 4.10 -19.15
CA GLU A 203 -14.33 5.11 -19.72
C GLU A 203 -13.91 6.53 -19.31
N GLY A 204 -13.53 7.34 -20.30
CA GLY A 204 -13.00 8.68 -20.09
C GLY A 204 -11.47 8.79 -20.13
N TYR A 205 -10.79 7.68 -20.35
CA TYR A 205 -9.36 7.65 -20.63
C TYR A 205 -9.13 7.44 -22.12
N TRP A 206 -8.02 8.01 -22.62
CA TRP A 206 -7.56 7.89 -24.00
C TRP A 206 -6.32 7.00 -24.05
N GLY A 207 -6.06 6.39 -25.20
CA GLY A 207 -4.89 5.55 -25.43
C GLY A 207 -5.20 4.07 -25.45
N ASP A 208 -4.16 3.27 -25.72
CA ASP A 208 -4.27 1.81 -25.70
C ASP A 208 -4.33 1.31 -24.24
N THR A 209 -5.41 0.66 -23.90
CA THR A 209 -5.60 0.08 -22.56
C THR A 209 -4.63 -1.06 -22.22
N ASN A 210 -3.78 -1.49 -23.16
CA ASN A 210 -2.72 -2.47 -22.91
C ASN A 210 -1.37 -1.82 -22.61
N GLU A 211 -1.24 -0.49 -22.76
CA GLU A 211 0.00 0.21 -22.44
C GLU A 211 0.31 0.14 -20.93
N HIS A 212 1.55 -0.22 -20.61
CA HIS A 212 1.99 -0.35 -19.21
C HIS A 212 1.79 0.95 -18.39
N TYR A 213 2.03 2.11 -18.99
CA TYR A 213 1.90 3.42 -18.32
C TYR A 213 0.57 4.14 -18.63
N HIS A 214 -0.50 3.40 -18.85
CA HIS A 214 -1.82 3.97 -19.09
C HIS A 214 -2.29 4.84 -17.89
N ASP A 215 -2.87 6.02 -18.16
CA ASP A 215 -3.23 7.02 -17.14
C ASP A 215 -4.22 6.53 -16.06
N SER A 216 -5.02 5.51 -16.35
CA SER A 216 -5.96 4.92 -15.40
C SER A 216 -5.28 4.23 -14.21
N ARG A 217 -3.97 3.96 -14.29
CA ARG A 217 -3.21 3.36 -13.18
C ARG A 217 -2.97 4.30 -12.00
N TYR A 218 -3.05 5.62 -12.23
CA TYR A 218 -2.67 6.62 -11.23
C TYR A 218 -3.77 6.90 -10.19
N HIS A 219 -4.37 5.86 -9.66
CA HIS A 219 -5.30 5.90 -8.54
C HIS A 219 -4.74 5.20 -7.30
N PHE A 220 -5.26 5.52 -6.11
CA PHE A 220 -4.93 4.80 -4.87
C PHE A 220 -5.14 3.30 -5.03
N LEU A 221 -6.30 2.91 -5.57
CA LEU A 221 -6.61 1.55 -6.03
C LEU A 221 -6.41 1.53 -7.54
N ASN A 222 -5.35 0.89 -7.99
CA ASN A 222 -5.08 0.67 -9.40
C ASN A 222 -5.62 -0.70 -9.83
N LEU A 223 -6.60 -0.69 -10.74
CA LEU A 223 -7.12 -1.90 -11.38
C LEU A 223 -6.58 -2.10 -12.81
N HIS A 224 -5.75 -1.18 -13.31
CA HIS A 224 -5.11 -1.38 -14.61
C HIS A 224 -4.23 -2.64 -14.60
N SER A 225 -3.45 -2.85 -13.51
CA SER A 225 -2.67 -4.06 -13.29
C SER A 225 -3.50 -5.35 -13.16
N TYR A 226 -4.78 -5.23 -12.75
CA TYR A 226 -5.72 -6.34 -12.71
C TYR A 226 -6.26 -6.72 -14.08
N PHE A 227 -6.58 -5.74 -14.91
CA PHE A 227 -7.15 -5.97 -16.24
C PHE A 227 -6.11 -6.23 -17.32
N THR A 228 -4.83 -5.93 -17.04
CA THR A 228 -3.69 -6.09 -17.96
C THR A 228 -2.49 -6.65 -17.20
N GLY A 229 -1.55 -7.27 -17.87
CA GLY A 229 -0.27 -7.68 -17.29
C GLY A 229 -0.38 -8.73 -16.18
N ASN A 230 0.05 -8.39 -14.98
CA ASN A 230 0.31 -9.35 -13.89
C ASN A 230 -0.93 -9.84 -13.14
N HIS A 231 -2.12 -9.39 -13.50
CA HIS A 231 -3.38 -9.76 -12.84
C HIS A 231 -3.34 -9.51 -11.30
N THR A 232 -2.89 -8.31 -10.89
CA THR A 232 -2.79 -7.91 -9.49
C THR A 232 -3.68 -6.70 -9.20
N VAL A 233 -4.25 -6.64 -8.01
CA VAL A 233 -4.90 -5.41 -7.49
C VAL A 233 -3.84 -4.61 -6.76
N GLU A 234 -3.51 -3.43 -7.24
CA GLU A 234 -2.42 -2.62 -6.69
C GLU A 234 -2.95 -1.45 -5.84
N LEU A 235 -2.38 -1.27 -4.66
CA LEU A 235 -2.59 -0.09 -3.80
C LEU A 235 -1.35 0.81 -3.84
N ARG A 236 -1.51 2.03 -4.41
CA ARG A 236 -0.42 2.99 -4.69
C ARG A 236 -0.33 4.16 -3.69
N GLY A 237 -1.22 4.23 -2.73
CA GLY A 237 -1.39 5.40 -1.89
C GLY A 237 -0.46 5.49 -0.67
N PHE A 238 0.57 4.66 -0.57
CA PHE A 238 1.47 4.70 0.57
C PHE A 238 2.69 5.59 0.27
N ASN A 239 3.01 6.52 1.18
CA ASN A 239 4.25 7.28 1.09
C ASN A 239 5.42 6.37 1.44
N SER A 240 6.49 6.41 0.64
CA SER A 240 7.67 5.63 0.97
C SER A 240 8.34 6.14 2.23
N GLU A 241 8.71 5.20 3.06
CA GLU A 241 9.42 5.42 4.31
C GLU A 241 10.15 4.14 4.71
N LEU A 242 11.41 4.25 5.11
CA LEU A 242 12.21 3.10 5.54
C LEU A 242 12.08 2.84 7.06
N HIS A 243 10.84 2.84 7.54
CA HIS A 243 10.48 2.47 8.91
C HIS A 243 9.70 1.17 8.91
N ALA A 244 10.35 0.06 9.28
CA ALA A 244 9.78 -1.29 9.22
C ALA A 244 8.38 -1.41 9.88
N GLY A 245 8.13 -0.72 10.99
CA GLY A 245 6.82 -0.72 11.65
C GLY A 245 5.71 0.00 10.86
N LYS A 246 6.05 1.05 10.08
CA LYS A 246 5.07 1.70 9.19
C LYS A 246 4.79 0.85 7.97
N ILE A 247 5.82 0.27 7.36
CA ILE A 247 5.66 -0.67 6.23
C ILE A 247 4.78 -1.85 6.68
N ARG A 248 5.00 -2.37 7.90
CA ARG A 248 4.10 -3.37 8.50
C ARG A 248 2.64 -2.90 8.51
N ALA A 249 2.40 -1.69 8.98
CA ALA A 249 1.05 -1.15 9.06
C ALA A 249 0.41 -1.00 7.68
N TYR A 250 1.17 -0.66 6.64
CA TYR A 250 0.70 -0.55 5.27
C TYR A 250 0.33 -1.92 4.67
N ILE A 251 1.20 -2.92 4.85
CA ILE A 251 0.94 -4.29 4.37
C ILE A 251 -0.31 -4.86 5.06
N ILE A 252 -0.38 -4.77 6.38
CA ILE A 252 -1.54 -5.26 7.15
C ILE A 252 -2.83 -4.55 6.72
N LEU A 253 -2.79 -3.23 6.49
CA LEU A 253 -3.96 -2.49 5.99
C LEU A 253 -4.35 -2.97 4.59
N ALA A 254 -3.39 -3.16 3.68
CA ALA A 254 -3.63 -3.64 2.33
C ALA A 254 -4.29 -5.04 2.33
N LEU A 255 -3.72 -5.98 3.09
CA LEU A 255 -4.25 -7.33 3.24
C LEU A 255 -5.66 -7.33 3.85
N ALA A 256 -5.89 -6.49 4.86
CA ALA A 256 -7.21 -6.37 5.50
C ALA A 256 -8.28 -5.76 4.58
N LEU A 257 -7.92 -4.77 3.76
CA LEU A 257 -8.81 -4.20 2.73
C LEU A 257 -9.14 -5.23 1.66
N ASN A 258 -8.15 -6.00 1.23
CA ASN A 258 -8.29 -7.09 0.28
C ASN A 258 -9.24 -8.17 0.81
N TYR A 259 -8.96 -8.66 2.02
CA TYR A 259 -9.78 -9.67 2.67
C TYR A 259 -11.23 -9.21 2.85
N GLN A 260 -11.42 -7.95 3.24
CA GLN A 260 -12.76 -7.35 3.31
C GLN A 260 -13.47 -7.37 1.96
N ALA A 261 -12.78 -7.01 0.87
CA ALA A 261 -13.35 -7.00 -0.47
C ALA A 261 -13.76 -8.41 -0.93
N LEU A 262 -12.95 -9.41 -0.62
CA LEU A 262 -13.19 -10.82 -0.98
C LEU A 262 -14.37 -11.43 -0.21
N THR A 263 -14.48 -11.15 1.09
CA THR A 263 -15.40 -11.88 2.00
C THR A 263 -16.75 -11.21 2.19
N GLN A 264 -16.86 -9.88 2.01
CA GLN A 264 -18.14 -9.19 2.17
C GLN A 264 -19.15 -9.57 1.08
N SER A 265 -20.41 -9.77 1.49
CA SER A 265 -21.52 -9.99 0.58
C SER A 265 -21.78 -8.80 -0.34
N GLY A 266 -21.50 -7.57 0.12
CA GLY A 266 -21.57 -6.31 -0.62
C GLY A 266 -20.98 -5.17 0.18
N ALA A 267 -20.46 -4.15 -0.51
CA ALA A 267 -19.90 -2.94 0.08
C ALA A 267 -20.60 -1.68 -0.42
N SER A 268 -20.77 -0.71 0.46
CA SER A 268 -21.33 0.61 0.15
C SER A 268 -20.22 1.63 -0.08
N SER A 269 -20.37 2.45 -1.11
CA SER A 269 -19.50 3.60 -1.38
C SER A 269 -19.82 4.85 -0.55
N ARG A 270 -20.87 4.81 0.30
CA ARG A 270 -21.29 5.96 1.11
C ARG A 270 -20.17 6.38 2.06
N LYS A 271 -19.76 7.64 1.95
CA LYS A 271 -18.75 8.24 2.84
C LYS A 271 -19.37 8.47 4.23
N PRO A 272 -18.79 7.94 5.31
CA PRO A 272 -19.29 8.21 6.64
C PRO A 272 -19.02 9.68 7.01
N GLN A 273 -20.03 10.35 7.55
CA GLN A 273 -19.86 11.66 8.14
C GLN A 273 -19.30 11.48 9.55
N THR A 274 -18.16 12.09 9.84
CA THR A 274 -17.55 12.05 11.18
C THR A 274 -16.69 13.28 11.44
N GLU A 275 -16.85 13.86 12.60
CA GLU A 275 -15.98 14.92 13.12
C GLU A 275 -14.78 14.34 13.89
N ASN A 276 -14.90 13.10 14.37
CA ASN A 276 -13.84 12.38 15.08
C ASN A 276 -13.22 11.31 14.19
N GLU A 277 -12.25 11.72 13.38
CA GLU A 277 -11.57 10.87 12.40
C GLU A 277 -10.80 9.73 13.08
N LYS A 278 -10.15 10.02 14.21
CA LYS A 278 -9.38 9.01 14.96
C LYS A 278 -10.27 7.90 15.51
N PHE A 279 -11.43 8.24 16.03
CA PHE A 279 -12.41 7.24 16.46
C PHE A 279 -12.95 6.43 15.28
N ALA A 280 -13.28 7.11 14.18
CA ALA A 280 -13.78 6.46 12.97
C ALA A 280 -12.77 5.45 12.40
N MET A 281 -11.48 5.84 12.31
CA MET A 281 -10.41 4.96 11.83
C MET A 281 -10.19 3.79 12.78
N ARG A 282 -10.07 4.04 14.09
CA ARG A 282 -9.90 2.97 15.07
C ARG A 282 -11.06 1.96 15.01
N THR A 283 -12.29 2.45 14.94
CA THR A 283 -13.48 1.59 14.80
C THR A 283 -13.44 0.79 13.50
N TYR A 284 -13.00 1.41 12.40
CA TYR A 284 -12.85 0.73 11.11
C TYR A 284 -11.80 -0.39 11.19
N LEU A 285 -10.61 -0.10 11.70
CA LEU A 285 -9.55 -1.08 11.89
C LEU A 285 -9.98 -2.26 12.78
N THR A 286 -10.72 -1.99 13.85
CA THR A 286 -11.31 -3.03 14.69
C THR A 286 -12.30 -3.92 13.93
N ARG A 287 -13.13 -3.33 13.05
CA ARG A 287 -14.05 -4.09 12.18
C ARG A 287 -13.35 -4.92 11.12
N LEU A 288 -12.16 -4.51 10.71
CA LEU A 288 -11.27 -5.28 9.84
C LEU A 288 -10.54 -6.42 10.59
N GLY A 289 -10.84 -6.65 11.87
CA GLY A 289 -10.16 -7.65 12.69
C GLY A 289 -8.81 -7.20 13.24
N LEU A 290 -8.37 -5.96 12.97
CA LEU A 290 -7.09 -5.43 13.44
C LEU A 290 -7.17 -4.94 14.90
N ASN A 291 -7.57 -5.82 15.80
CA ASN A 291 -7.67 -5.60 17.24
C ASN A 291 -6.57 -6.39 17.99
N GLY A 292 -6.56 -6.31 19.32
CA GLY A 292 -5.53 -6.98 20.13
C GLY A 292 -4.16 -6.31 20.08
N ASP A 293 -3.19 -6.90 20.79
CA ASP A 293 -1.84 -6.34 20.95
C ASP A 293 -0.99 -6.49 19.68
N ASP A 294 -1.17 -7.56 18.91
CA ASP A 294 -0.45 -7.80 17.66
C ASP A 294 -0.59 -6.65 16.65
N TYR A 295 -1.75 -5.98 16.64
CA TYR A 295 -2.03 -4.86 15.74
C TYR A 295 -1.95 -3.49 16.42
N LYS A 296 -1.47 -3.40 17.66
CA LYS A 296 -1.37 -2.15 18.40
C LYS A 296 -0.51 -1.11 17.67
N SER A 297 0.66 -1.53 17.20
CA SER A 297 1.55 -0.65 16.43
C SER A 297 0.94 -0.22 15.09
N CYS A 298 0.23 -1.11 14.40
CA CYS A 298 -0.48 -0.78 13.16
C CYS A 298 -1.54 0.29 13.41
N ARG A 299 -2.40 0.09 14.42
CA ARG A 299 -3.40 1.09 14.80
C ARG A 299 -2.78 2.42 15.21
N MET A 300 -1.65 2.40 15.92
CA MET A 300 -0.91 3.60 16.29
C MET A 300 -0.46 4.38 15.06
N HIS A 301 0.21 3.73 14.11
CA HIS A 301 0.69 4.37 12.88
C HIS A 301 -0.46 4.92 12.03
N LEU A 302 -1.53 4.15 11.85
CA LEU A 302 -2.66 4.54 11.02
C LEU A 302 -3.59 5.60 11.65
N CYS A 303 -3.56 5.75 12.98
CA CYS A 303 -4.39 6.75 13.68
C CYS A 303 -3.61 8.00 14.12
N LYS A 304 -2.28 8.01 14.03
CA LYS A 304 -1.41 9.04 14.62
C LYS A 304 -1.76 10.46 14.18
N HIS A 305 -2.06 10.64 12.90
CA HIS A 305 -2.24 11.96 12.26
C HIS A 305 -3.70 12.38 12.09
N LEU A 306 -4.63 11.60 12.63
CA LEU A 306 -6.05 11.88 12.55
C LEU A 306 -6.50 12.73 13.74
N ASN A 307 -7.47 13.62 13.49
CA ASN A 307 -8.04 14.49 14.51
C ASN A 307 -8.98 13.74 15.45
N GLY A 308 -9.10 14.25 16.67
CA GLY A 308 -10.01 13.73 17.69
C GLY A 308 -9.37 12.71 18.63
N THR A 309 -10.20 11.91 19.30
CA THR A 309 -9.79 10.88 20.26
C THR A 309 -10.18 9.49 19.80
N GLY A 310 -9.31 8.51 20.01
CA GLY A 310 -9.62 7.11 19.69
C GLY A 310 -10.55 6.41 20.70
N ALA A 311 -10.83 7.03 21.83
CA ALA A 311 -11.63 6.44 22.90
C ALA A 311 -13.11 6.85 22.87
N TRP A 312 -13.41 8.07 22.47
CA TRP A 312 -14.74 8.66 22.59
C TRP A 312 -15.27 9.16 21.24
N ARG A 313 -16.47 8.72 20.89
CA ARG A 313 -17.09 9.07 19.60
C ARG A 313 -17.38 10.57 19.45
N PHE A 314 -17.88 11.19 20.52
CA PHE A 314 -18.33 12.58 20.55
C PHE A 314 -17.38 13.53 21.32
N GLY A 315 -16.10 13.21 21.37
CA GLY A 315 -15.10 13.95 22.13
C GLY A 315 -14.97 13.41 23.58
N TYR A 316 -14.19 14.13 24.41
CA TYR A 316 -14.02 13.74 25.79
C TYR A 316 -15.32 13.93 26.59
N PRO A 317 -15.68 13.00 27.49
CA PRO A 317 -16.79 13.24 28.41
C PRO A 317 -16.51 14.50 29.23
N PRO A 318 -17.53 15.26 29.63
CA PRO A 318 -17.33 16.39 30.51
C PRO A 318 -16.63 15.92 31.81
N LYS A 319 -15.62 16.67 32.23
CA LYS A 319 -14.96 16.38 33.51
C LYS A 319 -16.04 16.35 34.61
N LYS A 320 -16.16 15.25 35.33
CA LYS A 320 -17.01 15.21 36.54
C LYS A 320 -16.59 16.38 37.39
N LYS A 321 -17.54 17.32 37.67
CA LYS A 321 -17.30 18.35 38.66
C LYS A 321 -16.98 17.62 39.97
N ALA A 322 -15.84 17.92 40.56
CA ALA A 322 -15.58 17.47 41.94
C ALA A 322 -16.74 17.96 42.80
N ILE A 323 -17.46 17.04 43.39
CA ILE A 323 -18.44 17.37 44.41
C ILE A 323 -17.59 17.78 45.58
N ALA A 324 -17.67 19.09 45.94
CA ALA A 324 -17.02 19.68 47.08
C ALA A 324 -17.68 19.19 48.36
#